data_0f9106fcf4eb37cbe62368b561d53d52
#
_entry.id   0f9106fcf4eb37cbe62368b561d53d52
#
_cell.length_a   1.000
_cell.length_b   1.000
_cell.length_c   1.000
_cell.angle_alpha   90.00
_cell.angle_beta   90.00
_cell.angle_gamma   90.00
#
_symmetry.space_group_name_H-M   'P 1'
#
loop_
_entity.id
_entity.type
_entity.pdbx_description
1 polymer ?
#
loop_
_entity_poly.entity_id
_entity_poly.type
_entity_poly.pdbx_seq_one_letter_code
_entity_poly.pdbx_strand_id
1 'polypeptide(L)'
;MGYSVIVIDDDEDTVRLFSEFLEENKIHVIGQGYNGKMAVELYQKNRPDCVLIDIMMPNGSGFYAINKIKEINPHAKIIAVTGDGRFTTEQKLEKLQIPVIYKPFKMNEVIQKIQS
;
A
#
# COMPACT_ATOMS: atom_id res chain seq x y z
N MET A 1 -3.91 -13.54 16.11
CA MET A 1 -3.36 -13.71 14.77
C MET A 1 -2.88 -12.38 14.22
N GLY A 2 -1.76 -12.37 13.54
CA GLY A 2 -1.21 -11.15 12.98
C GLY A 2 -1.80 -10.84 11.61
N TYR A 3 -1.63 -9.61 11.20
CA TYR A 3 -1.94 -9.19 9.84
C TYR A 3 -0.73 -9.39 8.95
N SER A 4 -0.97 -9.74 7.68
CA SER A 4 0.08 -9.82 6.68
C SER A 4 -0.08 -8.67 5.69
N VAL A 5 1.04 -8.06 5.32
CA VAL A 5 1.03 -6.92 4.39
C VAL A 5 2.13 -7.06 3.35
N ILE A 6 1.91 -6.40 2.21
CA ILE A 6 3.00 -6.12 1.27
C ILE A 6 3.19 -4.61 1.25
N VAL A 7 4.44 -4.18 1.14
CA VAL A 7 4.83 -2.76 1.16
C VAL A 7 5.42 -2.40 -0.20
N ILE A 8 4.83 -1.41 -0.85
CA ILE A 8 5.20 -1.00 -2.21
C ILE A 8 5.54 0.48 -2.25
N ASP A 9 6.77 0.80 -2.61
CA ASP A 9 7.25 2.17 -2.78
C ASP A 9 8.49 2.09 -3.66
N ASP A 10 8.71 3.05 -4.54
CA ASP A 10 9.87 3.02 -5.44
C ASP A 10 11.20 3.36 -4.73
N ASP A 11 11.15 3.85 -3.51
CA ASP A 11 12.33 4.09 -2.70
C ASP A 11 12.63 2.89 -1.81
N GLU A 12 13.71 2.17 -2.10
CA GLU A 12 14.08 0.95 -1.38
C GLU A 12 14.30 1.19 0.12
N ASP A 13 14.91 2.32 0.48
CA ASP A 13 15.14 2.64 1.90
C ASP A 13 13.82 2.84 2.63
N THR A 14 12.85 3.50 2.00
CA THR A 14 11.53 3.69 2.57
C THR A 14 10.84 2.35 2.80
N VAL A 15 10.89 1.45 1.83
CA VAL A 15 10.31 0.11 1.97
C VAL A 15 10.94 -0.64 3.14
N ARG A 16 12.26 -0.60 3.23
CA ARG A 16 12.99 -1.30 4.31
C ARG A 16 12.62 -0.76 5.68
N LEU A 17 12.69 0.55 5.86
CA LEU A 17 12.40 1.18 7.15
C LEU A 17 10.94 0.97 7.57
N PHE A 18 10.04 1.12 6.63
CA PHE A 18 8.62 0.92 6.85
C PHE A 18 8.36 -0.52 7.28
N SER A 19 8.97 -1.47 6.57
CA SER A 19 8.82 -2.89 6.85
C SER A 19 9.35 -3.26 8.23
N GLU A 20 10.53 -2.74 8.60
CA GLU A 20 11.11 -2.99 9.92
C GLU A 20 10.18 -2.50 11.03
N PHE A 21 9.61 -1.32 10.87
CA PHE A 21 8.70 -0.77 11.86
C PHE A 21 7.43 -1.62 12.00
N LEU A 22 6.87 -2.04 10.88
CA LEU A 22 5.68 -2.89 10.89
C LEU A 22 5.93 -4.21 11.60
N GLU A 23 7.08 -4.85 11.31
CA GLU A 23 7.45 -6.10 11.96
C GLU A 23 7.61 -5.92 13.47
N GLU A 24 8.20 -4.81 13.90
CA GLU A 24 8.32 -4.50 15.33
C GLU A 24 6.95 -4.41 16.00
N ASN A 25 5.91 -4.08 15.27
CA ASN A 25 4.54 -3.97 15.77
C ASN A 25 3.70 -5.20 15.44
N LYS A 26 4.36 -6.32 15.14
CA LYS A 26 3.72 -7.63 14.91
C LYS A 26 2.81 -7.65 13.69
N ILE A 27 3.11 -6.84 12.70
CA ILE A 27 2.47 -6.88 11.39
C ILE A 27 3.48 -7.50 10.44
N HIS A 28 3.13 -8.64 9.86
CA HIS A 28 4.06 -9.42 9.05
C HIS A 28 4.17 -8.88 7.63
N VAL A 29 5.35 -8.42 7.26
CA VAL A 29 5.62 -7.96 5.90
C VAL A 29 6.03 -9.18 5.07
N ILE A 30 5.11 -9.65 4.24
CA ILE A 30 5.32 -10.89 3.47
C ILE A 30 5.79 -10.61 2.04
N GLY A 31 5.93 -9.33 1.66
CA GLY A 31 6.47 -8.96 0.37
C GLY A 31 6.84 -7.50 0.34
N GLN A 32 7.89 -7.19 -0.42
CA GLN A 32 8.38 -5.84 -0.63
C GLN A 32 8.53 -5.63 -2.13
N GLY A 33 7.98 -4.55 -2.65
CA GLY A 33 8.04 -4.25 -4.06
C GLY A 33 8.30 -2.78 -4.33
N TYR A 34 8.75 -2.48 -5.54
CA TYR A 34 9.26 -1.15 -5.87
C TYR A 34 8.57 -0.53 -7.08
N ASN A 35 7.54 -1.18 -7.59
CA ASN A 35 6.73 -0.64 -8.68
C ASN A 35 5.38 -1.38 -8.73
N GLY A 36 4.49 -0.90 -9.57
CA GLY A 36 3.14 -1.45 -9.67
C GLY A 36 3.09 -2.90 -10.15
N LYS A 37 3.97 -3.26 -11.07
CA LYS A 37 4.03 -4.63 -11.59
C LYS A 37 4.41 -5.61 -10.47
N MET A 38 5.40 -5.26 -9.68
CA MET A 38 5.81 -6.07 -8.53
C MET A 38 4.68 -6.20 -7.51
N ALA A 39 3.92 -5.13 -7.29
CA ALA A 39 2.79 -5.14 -6.38
C ALA A 39 1.75 -6.18 -6.81
N VAL A 40 1.42 -6.20 -8.10
CA VAL A 40 0.45 -7.15 -8.65
C VAL A 40 0.95 -8.60 -8.49
N GLU A 41 2.20 -8.84 -8.85
CA GLU A 41 2.82 -10.16 -8.74
C GLU A 41 2.84 -10.66 -7.30
N LEU A 42 3.23 -9.79 -6.38
CA LEU A 42 3.26 -10.12 -4.94
C LEU A 42 1.85 -10.40 -4.41
N TYR A 43 0.87 -9.63 -4.85
CA TYR A 43 -0.50 -9.86 -4.42
C TYR A 43 -1.00 -11.22 -4.90
N GLN A 44 -0.78 -11.55 -6.15
CA GLN A 44 -1.20 -12.83 -6.72
C GLN A 44 -0.56 -14.01 -6.00
N LYS A 45 0.72 -13.88 -5.68
CA LYS A 45 1.49 -14.95 -5.05
C LYS A 45 1.16 -15.13 -3.57
N ASN A 46 1.04 -14.04 -2.84
CA ASN A 46 1.00 -14.08 -1.37
C ASN A 46 -0.38 -13.81 -0.77
N ARG A 47 -1.27 -13.18 -1.49
CA ARG A 47 -2.61 -12.81 -1.01
C ARG A 47 -2.57 -12.20 0.39
N PRO A 48 -1.88 -11.07 0.58
CA PRO A 48 -1.78 -10.45 1.91
C PRO A 48 -3.13 -9.93 2.39
N ASP A 49 -3.23 -9.72 3.70
CA ASP A 49 -4.41 -9.09 4.29
C ASP A 49 -4.54 -7.64 3.87
N CYS A 50 -3.41 -6.96 3.61
CA CYS A 50 -3.42 -5.55 3.26
C CYS A 50 -2.26 -5.21 2.33
N VAL A 51 -2.49 -4.25 1.44
CA VAL A 51 -1.48 -3.69 0.54
C VAL A 51 -1.23 -2.24 0.94
N LEU A 52 0.02 -1.91 1.25
CA LEU A 52 0.44 -0.52 1.46
C LEU A 52 1.18 -0.07 0.22
N ILE A 53 0.66 0.90 -0.49
CA ILE A 53 1.22 1.30 -1.77
C ILE A 53 1.35 2.82 -1.90
N ASP A 54 2.55 3.28 -2.26
CA ASP A 54 2.78 4.67 -2.60
C ASP A 54 2.16 4.98 -3.95
N ILE A 55 1.39 6.05 -4.02
CA ILE A 55 0.74 6.46 -5.27
C ILE A 55 1.72 7.21 -6.16
N MET A 56 2.67 7.92 -5.59
CA MET A 56 3.60 8.76 -6.35
C MET A 56 4.79 7.96 -6.88
N MET A 57 4.50 6.95 -7.66
CA MET A 57 5.51 6.17 -8.35
C MET A 57 5.50 6.51 -9.84
N PRO A 58 6.65 6.36 -10.53
CA PRO A 58 6.72 6.69 -11.96
C PRO A 58 5.68 5.96 -12.82
N ASN A 59 5.26 6.61 -13.89
CA ASN A 59 4.36 6.05 -14.91
C ASN A 59 2.99 5.62 -14.39
N GLY A 60 2.54 6.22 -13.29
CA GLY A 60 1.23 5.92 -12.74
C GLY A 60 1.09 4.51 -12.20
N SER A 61 2.21 3.85 -11.87
CA SER A 61 2.19 2.44 -11.51
C SER A 61 1.42 2.14 -10.22
N GLY A 62 1.27 3.14 -9.34
CA GLY A 62 0.45 2.97 -8.13
C GLY A 62 -1.02 2.71 -8.47
N PHE A 63 -1.61 3.52 -9.32
CA PHE A 63 -3.01 3.32 -9.76
C PHE A 63 -3.17 2.08 -10.62
N TYR A 64 -2.18 1.80 -11.47
CA TYR A 64 -2.17 0.56 -12.24
C TYR A 64 -2.30 -0.65 -11.31
N ALA A 65 -1.47 -0.69 -10.27
CA ALA A 65 -1.48 -1.80 -9.32
C ALA A 65 -2.83 -1.90 -8.58
N ILE A 66 -3.36 -0.77 -8.12
CA ILE A 66 -4.65 -0.75 -7.43
C ILE A 66 -5.74 -1.33 -8.31
N ASN A 67 -5.82 -0.90 -9.56
CA ASN A 67 -6.84 -1.38 -10.48
C ASN A 67 -6.69 -2.88 -10.74
N LYS A 68 -5.46 -3.35 -10.96
CA LYS A 68 -5.20 -4.77 -11.21
C LYS A 68 -5.51 -5.64 -9.99
N ILE A 69 -5.11 -5.19 -8.82
CA ILE A 69 -5.40 -5.93 -7.58
C ILE A 69 -6.91 -6.02 -7.34
N LYS A 70 -7.64 -4.93 -7.60
CA LYS A 70 -9.10 -4.93 -7.46
C LYS A 70 -9.78 -5.83 -8.50
N GLU A 71 -9.20 -6.02 -9.68
CA GLU A 71 -9.69 -6.99 -10.65
C GLU A 71 -9.52 -8.42 -10.14
N ILE A 72 -8.38 -8.69 -9.48
CA ILE A 72 -8.08 -10.01 -8.91
C ILE A 72 -9.00 -10.28 -7.71
N ASN A 73 -9.17 -9.28 -6.85
CA ASN A 73 -10.02 -9.40 -5.66
C ASN A 73 -10.68 -8.04 -5.38
N PRO A 74 -11.98 -7.88 -5.72
CA PRO A 74 -12.69 -6.63 -5.46
C PRO A 74 -12.73 -6.22 -3.99
N HIS A 75 -12.52 -7.17 -3.08
CA HIS A 75 -12.52 -6.91 -1.64
C HIS A 75 -11.13 -6.74 -1.06
N ALA A 76 -10.10 -6.64 -1.91
CA ALA A 76 -8.72 -6.45 -1.44
C ALA A 76 -8.64 -5.18 -0.60
N LYS A 77 -7.99 -5.28 0.56
CA LYS A 77 -7.73 -4.12 1.41
C LYS A 77 -6.45 -3.44 0.93
N ILE A 78 -6.59 -2.23 0.44
CA ILE A 78 -5.48 -1.44 -0.08
C ILE A 78 -5.47 -0.11 0.66
N ILE A 79 -4.30 0.31 1.12
CA ILE A 79 -4.11 1.62 1.73
C ILE A 79 -3.10 2.37 0.88
N ALA A 80 -3.49 3.52 0.35
CA ALA A 80 -2.61 4.39 -0.42
C ALA A 80 -1.83 5.27 0.54
N VAL A 81 -0.54 5.43 0.28
CA VAL A 81 0.32 6.34 1.02
C VAL A 81 0.82 7.35 0.01
N THR A 82 0.64 8.64 0.27
CA THR A 82 1.01 9.64 -0.74
C THR A 82 1.36 10.99 -0.12
N GLY A 83 2.30 11.70 -0.78
CA GLY A 83 2.54 13.11 -0.52
C GLY A 83 1.75 14.01 -1.45
N ASP A 84 0.94 13.43 -2.34
CA ASP A 84 0.17 14.19 -3.34
C ASP A 84 -1.21 14.53 -2.82
N GLY A 85 -1.41 15.79 -2.43
CA GLY A 85 -2.70 16.29 -1.98
C GLY A 85 -3.56 16.89 -3.07
N ARG A 86 -3.26 16.62 -4.34
CA ARG A 86 -4.04 17.16 -5.45
C ARG A 86 -5.45 16.60 -5.46
N PHE A 87 -6.40 17.47 -5.78
CA PHE A 87 -7.80 17.12 -5.80
C PHE A 87 -8.11 15.94 -6.72
N THR A 88 -7.45 15.89 -7.89
CA THR A 88 -7.66 14.81 -8.85
C THR A 88 -7.24 13.45 -8.30
N THR A 89 -6.14 13.41 -7.56
CA THR A 89 -5.67 12.18 -6.93
C THR A 89 -6.64 11.75 -5.83
N GLU A 90 -7.07 12.70 -5.00
CA GLU A 90 -8.05 12.42 -3.94
C GLU A 90 -9.35 11.89 -4.50
N GLN A 91 -9.86 12.47 -5.59
CA GLN A 91 -11.08 12.00 -6.22
C GLN A 91 -10.98 10.59 -6.75
N LYS A 92 -9.84 10.25 -7.36
CA LYS A 92 -9.61 8.89 -7.86
C LYS A 92 -9.63 7.86 -6.74
N LEU A 93 -8.94 8.17 -5.64
CA LEU A 93 -8.87 7.28 -4.50
C LEU A 93 -10.22 7.13 -3.82
N GLU A 94 -10.96 8.21 -3.71
CA GLU A 94 -12.31 8.19 -3.14
C GLU A 94 -13.26 7.33 -3.97
N LYS A 95 -13.23 7.48 -5.29
CA LYS A 95 -14.06 6.66 -6.19
C LYS A 95 -13.75 5.18 -6.06
N LEU A 96 -12.49 4.85 -5.85
CA LEU A 96 -12.05 3.46 -5.66
C LEU A 96 -12.25 2.97 -4.23
N GLN A 97 -12.71 3.85 -3.34
CA GLN A 97 -12.90 3.58 -1.92
C GLN A 97 -11.62 3.11 -1.25
N ILE A 98 -10.51 3.78 -1.58
CA ILE A 98 -9.19 3.46 -1.05
C ILE A 98 -8.87 4.40 0.11
N PRO A 99 -8.64 3.88 1.32
CA PRO A 99 -8.15 4.71 2.43
C PRO A 99 -6.80 5.29 2.12
N VAL A 100 -6.56 6.52 2.55
CA VAL A 100 -5.34 7.27 2.21
C VAL A 100 -4.64 7.73 3.48
N ILE A 101 -3.32 7.59 3.49
CA ILE A 101 -2.46 8.17 4.50
C ILE A 101 -1.57 9.19 3.80
N TYR A 102 -1.61 10.43 4.26
CA TYR A 102 -0.82 11.51 3.66
C TYR A 102 0.52 11.66 4.36
N LYS A 103 1.57 11.81 3.57
CA LYS A 103 2.92 12.10 4.09
C LYS A 103 3.02 13.58 4.46
N PRO A 104 3.64 13.98 5.55
CA PRO A 104 4.22 13.10 6.59
C PRO A 104 3.13 12.50 7.50
N PHE A 105 3.36 11.31 8.01
CA PHE A 105 2.41 10.61 8.86
C PHE A 105 3.11 10.02 10.08
N LYS A 106 2.31 9.65 11.09
CA LYS A 106 2.79 8.90 12.25
C LYS A 106 2.55 7.41 12.01
N MET A 107 3.48 6.57 12.44
CA MET A 107 3.36 5.13 12.19
C MET A 107 2.15 4.50 12.87
N ASN A 108 1.72 5.01 14.01
CA ASN A 108 0.51 4.50 14.66
C ASN A 108 -0.75 4.73 13.82
N GLU A 109 -0.78 5.78 12.98
CA GLU A 109 -1.86 5.99 12.01
C GLU A 109 -1.95 4.84 11.02
N VAL A 110 -0.77 4.41 10.51
CA VAL A 110 -0.67 3.33 9.54
C VAL A 110 -1.15 2.03 10.16
N ILE A 111 -0.66 1.71 11.35
CA ILE A 111 -1.02 0.49 12.08
C ILE A 111 -2.52 0.45 12.32
N GLN A 112 -3.10 1.55 12.76
CA GLN A 112 -4.53 1.65 13.04
C GLN A 112 -5.36 1.38 11.77
N LYS A 113 -4.95 1.93 10.63
CA LYS A 113 -5.66 1.71 9.37
C LYS A 113 -5.54 0.27 8.88
N ILE A 114 -4.40 -0.37 9.09
CA ILE A 114 -4.21 -1.77 8.73
C ILE A 114 -5.14 -2.65 9.54
N GLN A 115 -5.31 -2.34 10.80
CA GLN A 115 -6.08 -3.15 11.75
C GLN A 115 -7.58 -2.84 11.78
N SER A 116 -8.00 -1.79 11.08
CA SER A 116 -9.41 -1.39 11.12
C SER A 116 -10.32 -2.15 10.15
#